data_4985d32a5c46e499ffa861706af9db1c
#
_entry.id   4985d32a5c46e499ffa861706af9db1c
#
_cell.length_a   1.000
_cell.length_b   1.000
_cell.length_c   1.000
_cell.angle_alpha   90.00
_cell.angle_beta   90.00
_cell.angle_gamma   90.00
#
_symmetry.space_group_name_H-M   'P 1'
#
loop_
_entity.id
_entity.type
_entity.pdbx_description
1 polymer ?
#
loop_
_entity_poly.entity_id
_entity_poly.type
_entity_poly.pdbx_seq_one_letter_code
_entity_poly.pdbx_strand_id
1 'polypeptide(L)'
;MNKIAYPKELKSFDEQIALLKHRGMYFEDEVRANCILQNVSYYRLSGYWYPLLKDKQRHIFKDGASFDNAYSIYKFDSALRKLVLSEIEKIEIAVRTQFSYIMSQEYDGWWFTDSSLFSTPAKHAKTLAKVEDEYNRSDEDFIVSFKAKYCNRFPPSWITLEITSLGTMSILYSNLKGGRCRRQIAKYFGVADTIMVSWLHTITYVRNICAHHSRLWN
;
A
#
# COMPACT_ATOMS: atom_id res chain seq x y z
N MET A 1 -14.52 -11.78 26.17
CA MET A 1 -15.80 -11.57 25.48
C MET A 1 -16.11 -12.81 24.64
N ASN A 2 -17.28 -13.41 24.81
CA ASN A 2 -17.70 -14.54 23.97
C ASN A 2 -18.01 -13.99 22.57
N LYS A 3 -17.41 -14.59 21.54
CA LYS A 3 -17.71 -14.29 20.14
C LYS A 3 -19.12 -14.79 19.81
N ILE A 4 -19.92 -13.96 19.14
CA ILE A 4 -21.25 -14.32 18.65
C ILE A 4 -21.22 -14.47 17.12
N ALA A 5 -22.15 -15.24 16.57
CA ALA A 5 -22.34 -15.30 15.12
C ALA A 5 -22.71 -13.92 14.55
N TYR A 6 -22.27 -13.65 13.33
CA TYR A 6 -22.59 -12.39 12.65
C TYR A 6 -24.08 -12.35 12.28
N PRO A 7 -24.87 -11.41 12.83
CA PRO A 7 -26.34 -11.49 12.75
C PRO A 7 -26.96 -10.71 11.56
N LYS A 8 -26.14 -10.08 10.71
CA LYS A 8 -26.67 -9.21 9.65
C LYS A 8 -26.85 -9.98 8.34
N GLU A 9 -28.00 -9.80 7.73
CA GLU A 9 -28.35 -10.34 6.41
C GLU A 9 -28.04 -9.34 5.30
N LEU A 10 -27.97 -9.84 4.05
CA LEU A 10 -27.88 -9.02 2.85
C LEU A 10 -29.12 -8.16 2.70
N LYS A 11 -28.95 -6.89 2.35
CA LYS A 11 -30.01 -5.94 2.01
C LYS A 11 -29.91 -5.53 0.55
N SER A 12 -31.03 -5.42 -0.13
CA SER A 12 -31.08 -4.79 -1.45
C SER A 12 -30.63 -3.32 -1.38
N PHE A 13 -30.28 -2.72 -2.51
CA PHE A 13 -29.84 -1.31 -2.52
C PHE A 13 -30.94 -0.36 -2.05
N ASP A 14 -32.20 -0.65 -2.37
CA ASP A 14 -33.35 0.13 -1.91
C ASP A 14 -33.56 0.00 -0.40
N GLU A 15 -33.40 -1.20 0.16
CA GLU A 15 -33.43 -1.41 1.62
C GLU A 15 -32.26 -0.71 2.33
N GLN A 16 -31.10 -0.62 1.67
CA GLN A 16 -29.96 0.13 2.22
C GLN A 16 -30.24 1.63 2.26
N ILE A 17 -30.85 2.20 1.22
CA ILE A 17 -31.29 3.60 1.17
C ILE A 17 -32.35 3.85 2.24
N ALA A 18 -33.39 3.01 2.32
CA ALA A 18 -34.42 3.12 3.33
C ALA A 18 -33.87 3.08 4.75
N LEU A 19 -32.89 2.21 5.01
CA LEU A 19 -32.19 2.13 6.30
C LEU A 19 -31.42 3.42 6.63
N LEU A 20 -30.72 4.00 5.65
CA LEU A 20 -29.97 5.24 5.85
C LEU A 20 -30.91 6.43 6.09
N LYS A 21 -32.03 6.51 5.37
CA LYS A 21 -33.10 7.52 5.60
C LYS A 21 -33.70 7.38 7.00
N HIS A 22 -34.02 6.17 7.43
CA HIS A 22 -34.54 5.91 8.77
C HIS A 22 -33.56 6.37 9.89
N ARG A 23 -32.25 6.37 9.60
CA ARG A 23 -31.20 6.84 10.48
C ARG A 23 -30.93 8.35 10.40
N GLY A 24 -31.68 9.07 9.58
CA GLY A 24 -31.61 10.54 9.46
C GLY A 24 -30.68 11.04 8.35
N MET A 25 -30.25 10.20 7.40
CA MET A 25 -29.50 10.65 6.23
C MET A 25 -30.43 11.22 5.16
N TYR A 26 -30.14 12.42 4.68
CA TYR A 26 -30.84 13.06 3.59
C TYR A 26 -30.29 12.57 2.22
N PHE A 27 -31.20 12.43 1.26
CA PHE A 27 -30.91 12.09 -0.13
C PHE A 27 -31.52 13.15 -1.05
N GLU A 28 -30.71 13.76 -1.88
CA GLU A 28 -31.17 14.69 -2.92
C GLU A 28 -31.78 13.90 -4.10
N ASP A 29 -31.10 12.81 -4.49
CA ASP A 29 -31.50 11.93 -5.61
C ASP A 29 -31.25 10.46 -5.22
N GLU A 30 -32.35 9.75 -4.93
CA GLU A 30 -32.28 8.33 -4.55
C GLU A 30 -31.92 7.39 -5.71
N VAL A 31 -32.31 7.74 -6.94
CA VAL A 31 -31.96 6.95 -8.13
C VAL A 31 -30.46 6.99 -8.36
N ARG A 32 -29.88 8.17 -8.29
CA ARG A 32 -28.44 8.35 -8.37
C ARG A 32 -27.71 7.66 -7.21
N ALA A 33 -28.24 7.76 -6.00
CA ALA A 33 -27.66 7.08 -4.84
C ALA A 33 -27.66 5.56 -4.98
N ASN A 34 -28.74 4.99 -5.53
CA ASN A 34 -28.85 3.56 -5.86
C ASN A 34 -27.75 3.15 -6.86
N CYS A 35 -27.58 3.91 -7.96
CA CYS A 35 -26.50 3.66 -8.92
C CYS A 35 -25.11 3.74 -8.28
N ILE A 36 -24.88 4.67 -7.34
CA ILE A 36 -23.62 4.79 -6.63
C ILE A 36 -23.40 3.57 -5.73
N LEU A 37 -24.40 3.12 -4.98
CA LEU A 37 -24.30 1.95 -4.10
C LEU A 37 -23.99 0.66 -4.88
N GLN A 38 -24.51 0.51 -6.09
CA GLN A 38 -24.19 -0.63 -6.98
C GLN A 38 -22.70 -0.67 -7.38
N ASN A 39 -22.02 0.48 -7.46
CA ASN A 39 -20.64 0.58 -7.91
C ASN A 39 -19.62 0.73 -6.78
N VAL A 40 -20.01 1.32 -5.64
CA VAL A 40 -19.08 1.63 -4.54
C VAL A 40 -19.30 0.77 -3.30
N SER A 41 -20.45 0.17 -3.15
CA SER A 41 -20.98 -0.59 -2.02
C SER A 41 -21.23 0.22 -0.73
N TYR A 42 -22.27 -0.19 -0.01
CA TYR A 42 -22.64 0.34 1.31
C TYR A 42 -21.47 0.27 2.30
N TYR A 43 -20.80 -0.88 2.38
CA TYR A 43 -19.73 -1.09 3.35
C TYR A 43 -18.57 -0.14 3.12
N ARG A 44 -18.17 0.09 1.87
CA ARG A 44 -17.10 1.03 1.53
C ARG A 44 -17.49 2.47 1.89
N LEU A 45 -18.70 2.91 1.52
CA LEU A 45 -19.17 4.26 1.83
C LEU A 45 -19.37 4.49 3.32
N SER A 46 -19.65 3.42 4.11
CA SER A 46 -19.86 3.55 5.55
C SER A 46 -18.66 4.15 6.28
N GLY A 47 -17.46 3.95 5.77
CA GLY A 47 -16.26 4.61 6.29
C GLY A 47 -16.27 6.14 6.15
N TYR A 48 -16.95 6.66 5.12
CA TYR A 48 -16.98 8.10 4.81
C TYR A 48 -18.14 8.84 5.45
N TRP A 49 -19.25 8.17 5.76
CA TRP A 49 -20.33 8.79 6.53
C TRP A 49 -20.20 8.58 8.05
N TYR A 50 -19.22 7.75 8.50
CA TYR A 50 -19.01 7.55 9.93
C TYR A 50 -18.75 8.85 10.72
N PRO A 51 -18.02 9.86 10.21
CA PRO A 51 -17.88 11.17 10.85
C PRO A 51 -19.17 11.99 10.90
N LEU A 52 -20.17 11.67 10.07
CA LEU A 52 -21.47 12.33 10.02
C LEU A 52 -22.45 11.75 11.05
N LEU A 53 -22.06 10.71 11.80
CA LEU A 53 -22.90 10.14 12.85
C LEU A 53 -22.89 11.01 14.12
N LYS A 54 -24.08 11.30 14.65
CA LYS A 54 -24.31 11.89 15.97
C LYS A 54 -24.23 10.81 17.06
N ASP A 55 -24.88 9.67 16.83
CA ASP A 55 -24.82 8.49 17.70
C ASP A 55 -24.20 7.33 16.91
N LYS A 56 -22.96 6.97 17.28
CA LYS A 56 -22.19 5.90 16.61
C LYS A 56 -22.69 4.49 16.96
N GLN A 57 -23.31 4.32 18.13
CA GLN A 57 -23.84 3.01 18.57
C GLN A 57 -25.15 2.69 17.86
N ARG A 58 -26.04 3.68 17.77
CA ARG A 58 -27.33 3.57 17.11
C ARG A 58 -27.27 3.89 15.62
N HIS A 59 -26.10 4.33 15.12
CA HIS A 59 -25.90 4.78 13.74
C HIS A 59 -26.83 5.92 13.31
N ILE A 60 -27.17 6.86 14.22
CA ILE A 60 -28.01 8.02 13.93
C ILE A 60 -27.15 9.15 13.37
N PHE A 61 -27.56 9.75 12.29
CA PHE A 61 -26.86 10.85 11.63
C PHE A 61 -27.11 12.20 12.33
N LYS A 62 -26.16 13.11 12.13
CA LYS A 62 -26.28 14.53 12.51
C LYS A 62 -27.31 15.22 11.62
N ASP A 63 -27.92 16.29 12.11
CA ASP A 63 -28.78 17.14 11.32
C ASP A 63 -28.00 17.69 10.10
N GLY A 64 -28.60 17.66 8.92
CA GLY A 64 -27.99 18.06 7.66
C GLY A 64 -27.00 17.06 7.05
N ALA A 65 -26.82 15.88 7.65
CA ALA A 65 -26.02 14.83 7.04
C ALA A 65 -26.68 14.31 5.76
N SER A 66 -25.96 14.31 4.65
CA SER A 66 -26.47 13.84 3.35
C SER A 66 -25.59 12.75 2.74
N PHE A 67 -26.21 11.93 1.89
CA PHE A 67 -25.50 10.93 1.10
C PHE A 67 -24.47 11.57 0.16
N ASP A 68 -24.81 12.72 -0.43
CA ASP A 68 -23.94 13.45 -1.35
C ASP A 68 -22.68 14.01 -0.65
N ASN A 69 -22.81 14.43 0.62
CA ASN A 69 -21.65 14.82 1.42
C ASN A 69 -20.70 13.64 1.64
N ALA A 70 -21.21 12.48 2.03
CA ALA A 70 -20.40 11.27 2.23
C ALA A 70 -19.74 10.82 0.92
N TYR A 71 -20.47 10.84 -0.18
CA TYR A 71 -19.95 10.51 -1.50
C TYR A 71 -18.90 11.51 -2.00
N SER A 72 -19.04 12.78 -1.69
CA SER A 72 -18.05 13.82 -2.01
C SER A 72 -16.74 13.59 -1.27
N ILE A 73 -16.79 13.20 0.02
CA ILE A 73 -15.60 12.82 0.78
C ILE A 73 -14.94 11.57 0.17
N TYR A 74 -15.72 10.57 -0.22
CA TYR A 74 -15.20 9.40 -0.93
C TYR A 74 -14.50 9.76 -2.25
N LYS A 75 -15.09 10.65 -3.06
CA LYS A 75 -14.47 11.13 -4.30
C LYS A 75 -13.16 11.88 -4.05
N PHE A 76 -13.16 12.76 -3.05
CA PHE A 76 -11.95 13.47 -2.64
C PHE A 76 -10.84 12.50 -2.23
N ASP A 77 -11.13 11.55 -1.34
CA ASP A 77 -10.17 10.54 -0.88
C ASP A 77 -9.66 9.67 -2.04
N SER A 78 -10.53 9.32 -2.98
CA SER A 78 -10.13 8.58 -4.19
C SER A 78 -9.18 9.39 -5.07
N ALA A 79 -9.42 10.69 -5.26
CA ALA A 79 -8.53 11.58 -6.00
C ALA A 79 -7.19 11.77 -5.28
N LEU A 80 -7.23 11.94 -3.96
CA LEU A 80 -6.03 12.07 -3.12
C LEU A 80 -5.16 10.81 -3.20
N ARG A 81 -5.75 9.60 -3.10
CA ARG A 81 -5.00 8.35 -3.25
C ARG A 81 -4.30 8.24 -4.60
N LYS A 82 -4.96 8.62 -5.69
CA LYS A 82 -4.38 8.58 -7.04
C LYS A 82 -3.19 9.54 -7.15
N LEU A 83 -3.34 10.77 -6.65
CA LEU A 83 -2.26 11.75 -6.64
C LEU A 83 -1.06 11.27 -5.83
N VAL A 84 -1.30 10.80 -4.61
CA VAL A 84 -0.24 10.31 -3.71
C VAL A 84 0.46 9.07 -4.31
N LEU A 85 -0.30 8.14 -4.90
CA LEU A 85 0.27 6.94 -5.50
C LEU A 85 1.17 7.27 -6.69
N SER A 86 0.76 8.24 -7.52
CA SER A 86 1.56 8.73 -8.66
C SER A 86 2.91 9.33 -8.23
N GLU A 87 2.94 10.05 -7.10
CA GLU A 87 4.20 10.60 -6.59
C GLU A 87 5.08 9.52 -5.91
N ILE A 88 4.44 8.57 -5.22
CA ILE A 88 5.17 7.44 -4.60
C ILE A 88 5.82 6.55 -5.67
N GLU A 89 5.20 6.35 -6.83
CA GLU A 89 5.78 5.61 -7.95
C GLU A 89 7.15 6.16 -8.35
N LYS A 90 7.28 7.49 -8.48
CA LYS A 90 8.54 8.15 -8.80
C LYS A 90 9.61 7.89 -7.74
N ILE A 91 9.21 7.95 -6.46
CA ILE A 91 10.11 7.68 -5.34
C ILE A 91 10.53 6.19 -5.35
N GLU A 92 9.60 5.28 -5.57
CA GLU A 92 9.86 3.84 -5.63
C GLU A 92 10.88 3.49 -6.71
N ILE A 93 10.71 4.03 -7.92
CA ILE A 93 11.66 3.84 -9.04
C ILE A 93 13.03 4.42 -8.70
N ALA A 94 13.10 5.64 -8.15
CA ALA A 94 14.36 6.27 -7.79
C ALA A 94 15.09 5.50 -6.67
N VAL A 95 14.36 5.01 -5.66
CA VAL A 95 14.93 4.19 -4.58
C VAL A 95 15.51 2.89 -5.15
N ARG A 96 14.76 2.19 -5.99
CA ARG A 96 15.16 0.96 -6.66
C ARG A 96 16.46 1.15 -7.44
N THR A 97 16.51 2.21 -8.25
CA THR A 97 17.67 2.56 -9.07
C THR A 97 18.90 2.86 -8.20
N GLN A 98 18.79 3.76 -7.23
CA GLN A 98 19.92 4.16 -6.39
C GLN A 98 20.42 3.02 -5.49
N PHE A 99 19.51 2.22 -4.97
CA PHE A 99 19.85 1.08 -4.13
C PHE A 99 20.61 0.03 -4.92
N SER A 100 20.12 -0.35 -6.08
CA SER A 100 20.80 -1.30 -6.97
C SER A 100 22.17 -0.76 -7.40
N TYR A 101 22.22 0.47 -7.90
CA TYR A 101 23.42 1.07 -8.47
C TYR A 101 24.55 1.21 -7.43
N ILE A 102 24.28 1.85 -6.29
CA ILE A 102 25.28 2.11 -5.26
C ILE A 102 25.83 0.82 -4.66
N MET A 103 24.94 -0.14 -4.36
CA MET A 103 25.36 -1.42 -3.79
C MET A 103 26.15 -2.26 -4.77
N SER A 104 25.76 -2.29 -6.05
CA SER A 104 26.48 -3.07 -7.06
C SER A 104 27.82 -2.47 -7.44
N GLN A 105 28.00 -1.15 -7.30
CA GLN A 105 29.31 -0.52 -7.50
C GLN A 105 30.31 -0.86 -6.39
N GLU A 106 29.86 -0.99 -5.14
CA GLU A 106 30.74 -1.25 -4.01
C GLU A 106 31.04 -2.75 -3.83
N TYR A 107 30.08 -3.61 -4.15
CA TYR A 107 30.15 -5.05 -3.96
C TYR A 107 30.10 -5.78 -5.31
N ASP A 108 28.92 -6.31 -5.65
CA ASP A 108 28.65 -6.94 -6.95
C ASP A 108 27.14 -6.90 -7.27
N GLY A 109 26.74 -7.53 -8.39
CA GLY A 109 25.33 -7.59 -8.78
C GLY A 109 24.44 -8.43 -7.87
N TRP A 110 24.99 -9.28 -7.03
CA TRP A 110 24.26 -10.21 -6.15
C TRP A 110 24.42 -9.88 -4.66
N TRP A 111 24.87 -8.67 -4.33
CA TRP A 111 25.09 -8.20 -2.96
C TRP A 111 23.94 -8.50 -2.00
N PHE A 112 22.70 -8.53 -2.50
CA PHE A 112 21.50 -8.79 -1.70
C PHE A 112 21.42 -10.24 -1.18
N THR A 113 22.25 -11.15 -1.70
CA THR A 113 22.35 -12.55 -1.25
C THR A 113 23.43 -12.72 -0.16
N ASP A 114 24.34 -11.78 0.00
CA ASP A 114 25.41 -11.84 1.00
C ASP A 114 24.90 -11.40 2.38
N SER A 115 24.68 -12.40 3.25
CA SER A 115 24.23 -12.17 4.62
C SER A 115 25.20 -11.33 5.47
N SER A 116 26.49 -11.27 5.09
CA SER A 116 27.50 -10.50 5.83
C SER A 116 27.27 -8.98 5.77
N LEU A 117 26.54 -8.50 4.76
CA LEU A 117 26.20 -7.08 4.58
C LEU A 117 25.03 -6.62 5.47
N PHE A 118 24.36 -7.54 6.15
CA PHE A 118 23.15 -7.27 6.93
C PHE A 118 23.38 -7.41 8.43
N SER A 119 22.69 -6.56 9.20
CA SER A 119 22.84 -6.50 10.66
C SER A 119 22.24 -7.72 11.37
N THR A 120 21.12 -8.24 10.84
CA THR A 120 20.39 -9.35 11.42
C THR A 120 20.24 -10.47 10.38
N PRO A 121 21.06 -11.56 10.47
CA PRO A 121 21.03 -12.66 9.50
C PRO A 121 19.66 -13.35 9.38
N ALA A 122 18.96 -13.56 10.49
CA ALA A 122 17.63 -14.17 10.47
C ALA A 122 16.59 -13.29 9.75
N LYS A 123 16.67 -11.95 9.89
CA LYS A 123 15.83 -11.01 9.16
C LYS A 123 16.20 -11.01 7.68
N HIS A 124 17.49 -11.10 7.36
CA HIS A 124 17.97 -11.20 5.98
C HIS A 124 17.45 -12.46 5.30
N ALA A 125 17.59 -13.64 5.93
CA ALA A 125 17.10 -14.91 5.37
C ALA A 125 15.59 -14.87 5.06
N LYS A 126 14.76 -14.31 5.97
CA LYS A 126 13.33 -14.13 5.74
C LYS A 126 13.04 -13.16 4.59
N THR A 127 13.86 -12.13 4.43
CA THR A 127 13.68 -11.16 3.35
C THR A 127 14.13 -11.75 2.01
N LEU A 128 15.22 -12.50 1.99
CA LEU A 128 15.69 -13.20 0.79
C LEU A 128 14.67 -14.24 0.30
N ALA A 129 14.01 -14.97 1.22
CA ALA A 129 12.91 -15.85 0.85
C ALA A 129 11.75 -15.12 0.19
N LYS A 130 11.42 -13.89 0.64
CA LYS A 130 10.40 -13.06 -0.05
C LYS A 130 10.84 -12.63 -1.45
N VAL A 131 12.12 -12.26 -1.61
CA VAL A 131 12.67 -11.95 -2.94
C VAL A 131 12.57 -13.16 -3.86
N GLU A 132 12.85 -14.35 -3.34
CA GLU A 132 12.73 -15.61 -4.08
C GLU A 132 11.28 -15.91 -4.48
N ASP A 133 10.33 -15.69 -3.57
CA ASP A 133 8.90 -15.84 -3.86
C ASP A 133 8.44 -14.85 -4.94
N GLU A 134 8.88 -13.58 -4.86
CA GLU A 134 8.57 -12.54 -5.85
C GLU A 134 9.20 -12.91 -7.21
N TYR A 135 10.44 -13.42 -7.24
CA TYR A 135 11.11 -13.89 -8.44
C TYR A 135 10.42 -15.11 -9.06
N ASN A 136 10.07 -16.09 -8.26
CA ASN A 136 9.50 -17.35 -8.77
C ASN A 136 8.12 -17.13 -9.41
N ARG A 137 7.28 -16.25 -8.84
CA ARG A 137 5.94 -15.96 -9.36
C ARG A 137 5.89 -14.86 -10.41
N SER A 138 7.03 -14.25 -10.75
CA SER A 138 7.08 -13.20 -11.78
C SER A 138 7.03 -13.80 -13.18
N ASP A 139 6.08 -13.31 -13.99
CA ASP A 139 5.87 -13.63 -15.40
C ASP A 139 6.35 -12.51 -16.33
N GLU A 140 7.14 -11.55 -15.82
CA GLU A 140 7.74 -10.48 -16.60
C GLU A 140 8.68 -11.07 -17.65
N ASP A 141 8.61 -10.59 -18.89
CA ASP A 141 9.34 -11.14 -20.05
C ASP A 141 10.85 -11.23 -19.79
N PHE A 142 11.43 -10.23 -19.14
CA PHE A 142 12.86 -10.21 -18.81
C PHE A 142 13.24 -11.26 -17.74
N ILE A 143 12.31 -11.60 -16.83
CA ILE A 143 12.51 -12.67 -15.83
C ILE A 143 12.39 -14.04 -16.49
N VAL A 144 11.37 -14.23 -17.33
CA VAL A 144 11.20 -15.48 -18.10
C VAL A 144 12.42 -15.74 -18.97
N SER A 145 12.88 -14.71 -19.68
CA SER A 145 14.10 -14.79 -20.52
C SER A 145 15.35 -15.10 -19.69
N PHE A 146 15.48 -14.53 -18.50
CA PHE A 146 16.61 -14.82 -17.61
C PHE A 146 16.58 -16.29 -17.14
N LYS A 147 15.43 -16.77 -16.66
CA LYS A 147 15.25 -18.17 -16.24
C LYS A 147 15.57 -19.18 -17.35
N ALA A 148 15.26 -18.84 -18.60
CA ALA A 148 15.53 -19.71 -19.74
C ALA A 148 17.01 -19.74 -20.15
N LYS A 149 17.76 -18.64 -19.91
CA LYS A 149 19.11 -18.45 -20.45
C LYS A 149 20.24 -18.68 -19.44
N TYR A 150 20.00 -18.41 -18.15
CA TYR A 150 21.05 -18.39 -17.13
C TYR A 150 20.77 -19.42 -16.02
N CYS A 151 21.84 -20.03 -15.48
CA CYS A 151 21.77 -20.98 -14.37
C CYS A 151 21.87 -20.33 -12.98
N ASN A 152 22.07 -19.01 -12.90
CA ASN A 152 22.15 -18.29 -11.65
C ASN A 152 20.83 -18.40 -10.88
N ARG A 153 20.91 -18.56 -9.56
CA ARG A 153 19.71 -18.61 -8.68
C ARG A 153 18.85 -17.36 -8.80
N PHE A 154 19.49 -16.21 -8.93
CA PHE A 154 18.85 -14.91 -9.10
C PHE A 154 19.48 -14.12 -10.23
N PRO A 155 18.73 -13.25 -10.92
CA PRO A 155 19.30 -12.17 -11.71
C PRO A 155 20.11 -11.22 -10.82
N PRO A 156 21.01 -10.41 -11.39
CA PRO A 156 21.67 -9.35 -10.65
C PRO A 156 20.65 -8.31 -10.13
N SER A 157 21.04 -7.53 -9.12
CA SER A 157 20.14 -6.64 -8.36
C SER A 157 19.39 -5.64 -9.24
N TRP A 158 19.98 -5.13 -10.31
CA TRP A 158 19.30 -4.21 -11.25
C TRP A 158 18.18 -4.86 -12.07
N ILE A 159 18.06 -6.18 -12.06
CA ILE A 159 16.93 -6.93 -12.62
C ILE A 159 16.03 -7.41 -11.47
N THR A 160 16.61 -8.00 -10.41
CA THR A 160 15.85 -8.55 -9.28
C THR A 160 15.03 -7.48 -8.57
N LEU A 161 15.58 -6.28 -8.37
CA LEU A 161 14.86 -5.22 -7.68
C LEU A 161 13.71 -4.64 -8.51
N GLU A 162 13.66 -4.84 -9.84
CA GLU A 162 12.52 -4.40 -10.66
C GLU A 162 11.22 -5.14 -10.30
N ILE A 163 11.32 -6.39 -9.90
CA ILE A 163 10.16 -7.19 -9.48
C ILE A 163 9.94 -7.20 -7.96
N THR A 164 10.89 -6.63 -7.21
CA THR A 164 10.84 -6.64 -5.74
C THR A 164 9.93 -5.53 -5.22
N SER A 165 9.00 -5.86 -4.33
CA SER A 165 8.09 -4.88 -3.75
C SER A 165 8.83 -3.80 -2.94
N LEU A 166 8.27 -2.57 -2.88
CA LEU A 166 8.80 -1.49 -2.05
C LEU A 166 8.93 -1.90 -0.58
N GLY A 167 7.99 -2.73 -0.09
CA GLY A 167 8.06 -3.28 1.27
C GLY A 167 9.26 -4.17 1.50
N THR A 168 9.57 -5.06 0.58
CA THR A 168 10.75 -5.92 0.64
C THR A 168 12.04 -5.10 0.53
N MET A 169 12.09 -4.11 -0.37
CA MET A 169 13.22 -3.17 -0.47
C MET A 169 13.42 -2.35 0.83
N SER A 170 12.35 -1.87 1.43
CA SER A 170 12.38 -1.16 2.73
C SER A 170 12.99 -2.03 3.83
N ILE A 171 12.66 -3.33 3.86
CA ILE A 171 13.22 -4.28 4.83
C ILE A 171 14.69 -4.55 4.54
N LEU A 172 15.08 -4.74 3.28
CA LEU A 172 16.49 -4.90 2.89
C LEU A 172 17.31 -3.69 3.33
N TYR A 173 16.88 -2.47 2.98
CA TYR A 173 17.58 -1.25 3.36
C TYR A 173 17.69 -1.08 4.88
N SER A 174 16.59 -1.30 5.62
CA SER A 174 16.60 -1.16 7.08
C SER A 174 17.51 -2.16 7.78
N ASN A 175 17.78 -3.30 7.16
CA ASN A 175 18.64 -4.36 7.70
C ASN A 175 20.10 -4.28 7.23
N LEU A 176 20.44 -3.40 6.27
CA LEU A 176 21.83 -3.17 5.91
C LEU A 176 22.63 -2.72 7.13
N LYS A 177 23.85 -3.22 7.27
CA LYS A 177 24.81 -2.67 8.23
C LYS A 177 25.03 -1.19 7.99
N GLY A 178 25.21 -0.43 9.06
CA GLY A 178 25.60 0.97 8.97
C GLY A 178 26.93 1.07 8.22
N GLY A 179 27.01 1.94 7.19
CA GLY A 179 28.21 2.05 6.38
C GLY A 179 28.10 3.14 5.31
N ARG A 180 29.11 3.20 4.44
CA ARG A 180 29.20 4.20 3.37
C ARG A 180 28.01 4.12 2.41
N CYS A 181 27.72 2.94 1.88
CA CYS A 181 26.66 2.75 0.88
C CYS A 181 25.28 3.14 1.42
N ARG A 182 24.92 2.69 2.63
CA ARG A 182 23.66 3.04 3.27
C ARG A 182 23.48 4.56 3.40
N ARG A 183 24.55 5.28 3.83
CA ARG A 183 24.54 6.75 3.92
C ARG A 183 24.50 7.41 2.54
N GLN A 184 25.20 6.84 1.55
CA GLN A 184 25.23 7.41 0.20
C GLN A 184 23.84 7.31 -0.49
N ILE A 185 23.14 6.19 -0.32
CA ILE A 185 21.75 6.04 -0.79
C ILE A 185 20.85 7.12 -0.16
N ALA A 186 20.89 7.27 1.17
CA ALA A 186 20.07 8.27 1.87
C ALA A 186 20.43 9.71 1.45
N LYS A 187 21.73 10.00 1.27
CA LYS A 187 22.21 11.31 0.83
C LYS A 187 21.69 11.72 -0.53
N TYR A 188 21.48 10.77 -1.46
CA TYR A 188 20.88 11.07 -2.76
C TYR A 188 19.48 11.69 -2.59
N PHE A 189 18.72 11.26 -1.59
CA PHE A 189 17.41 11.82 -1.24
C PHE A 189 17.47 13.00 -0.26
N GLY A 190 18.66 13.51 0.05
CA GLY A 190 18.85 14.66 0.93
C GLY A 190 18.59 14.39 2.42
N VAL A 191 18.59 13.13 2.85
CA VAL A 191 18.27 12.74 4.24
C VAL A 191 19.38 11.90 4.90
N ALA A 192 19.35 11.81 6.23
CA ALA A 192 20.18 10.85 6.97
C ALA A 192 19.68 9.41 6.78
N ASP A 193 20.56 8.43 6.88
CA ASP A 193 20.21 7.02 6.69
C ASP A 193 19.19 6.48 7.70
N THR A 194 19.18 6.99 8.92
CA THR A 194 18.16 6.68 9.93
C THR A 194 16.79 7.22 9.56
N ILE A 195 16.75 8.43 9.00
CA ILE A 195 15.51 9.05 8.49
C ILE A 195 14.99 8.27 7.27
N MET A 196 15.90 7.88 6.37
CA MET A 196 15.53 7.09 5.18
C MET A 196 14.83 5.76 5.56
N VAL A 197 15.26 5.08 6.63
CA VAL A 197 14.57 3.88 7.15
C VAL A 197 13.12 4.18 7.51
N SER A 198 12.90 5.25 8.29
CA SER A 198 11.56 5.68 8.70
C SER A 198 10.70 6.07 7.49
N TRP A 199 11.27 6.81 6.55
CA TRP A 199 10.56 7.25 5.34
C TRP A 199 10.16 6.09 4.46
N LEU A 200 11.04 5.14 4.16
CA LEU A 200 10.72 3.97 3.36
C LEU A 200 9.59 3.15 3.99
N HIS A 201 9.61 2.99 5.32
CA HIS A 201 8.54 2.30 6.03
C HIS A 201 7.19 3.04 5.88
N THR A 202 7.19 4.35 6.12
CA THR A 202 5.97 5.18 6.03
C THR A 202 5.44 5.25 4.60
N ILE A 203 6.32 5.45 3.60
CA ILE A 203 5.95 5.50 2.18
C ILE A 203 5.36 4.16 1.74
N THR A 204 5.95 3.03 2.17
CA THR A 204 5.40 1.70 1.91
C THR A 204 4.00 1.53 2.50
N TYR A 205 3.77 1.99 3.72
CA TYR A 205 2.46 1.94 4.36
C TYR A 205 1.42 2.77 3.60
N VAL A 206 1.75 4.01 3.26
CA VAL A 206 0.86 4.91 2.49
C VAL A 206 0.60 4.35 1.08
N ARG A 207 1.63 3.85 0.41
CA ARG A 207 1.51 3.18 -0.90
C ARG A 207 0.50 2.04 -0.84
N ASN A 208 0.59 1.20 0.18
CA ASN A 208 -0.33 0.06 0.33
C ASN A 208 -1.76 0.51 0.61
N ILE A 209 -1.98 1.56 1.43
CA ILE A 209 -3.30 2.18 1.61
C ILE A 209 -3.87 2.60 0.25
N CYS A 210 -3.08 3.32 -0.55
CA CYS A 210 -3.52 3.82 -1.85
C CYS A 210 -3.80 2.69 -2.85
N ALA A 211 -2.89 1.72 -2.98
CA ALA A 211 -2.98 0.62 -3.93
C ALA A 211 -4.14 -0.35 -3.61
N HIS A 212 -4.43 -0.59 -2.33
CA HIS A 212 -5.53 -1.44 -1.89
C HIS A 212 -6.86 -0.68 -1.73
N HIS A 213 -6.93 0.56 -2.21
CA HIS A 213 -8.13 1.41 -2.13
C HIS A 213 -8.66 1.60 -0.71
N SER A 214 -7.82 1.48 0.31
CA SER A 214 -8.16 1.78 1.69
C SER A 214 -8.32 3.30 1.89
N ARG A 215 -9.03 3.71 2.94
CA ARG A 215 -9.24 5.13 3.22
C ARG A 215 -7.92 5.78 3.66
N LEU A 216 -7.48 6.80 2.91
CA LEU A 216 -6.29 7.58 3.22
C LEU A 216 -6.62 8.80 4.08
N TRP A 217 -7.70 9.50 3.72
CA TRP A 217 -8.19 10.64 4.49
C TRP A 217 -8.96 10.15 5.74
N ASN A 218 -8.62 10.70 6.91
CA ASN A 218 -9.24 10.31 8.18
C ASN A 218 -9.70 11.53 8.96
#